data_0c8c4036e82fd6844628ed617be04309
#
_entry.id   0c8c4036e82fd6844628ed617be04309
#
_cell.length_a   1.000
_cell.length_b   1.000
_cell.length_c   1.000
_cell.angle_alpha   90.00
_cell.angle_beta   90.00
_cell.angle_gamma   90.00
#
_symmetry.space_group_name_H-M   'P 1'
#
loop_
_entity.id
_entity.type
_entity.pdbx_description
1 polymer ?
#
loop_
_entity_poly.entity_id
_entity_poly.type
_entity_poly.pdbx_seq_one_letter_code
_entity_poly.pdbx_strand_id
1 'polypeptide(L)'
;MNKRGFIALFLCIFLSTIAQSVAAQFTISGIVKDKNDNLPLPQVSIRLLSAKDSTFVTGISSKDNGTFSLKVPKAGNYIAAFSFLGYRTAYEPVQLSKGQPRRNLGDILLGSNDVLLQEAVVVGKAPEV
;
A
#
# COMPACT_ATOMS: atom_id res chain seq x y z
N MET A 1 -35.91 -19.97 -42.98
CA MET A 1 -35.08 -19.40 -42.01
C MET A 1 -33.62 -19.59 -42.25
N ASN A 2 -32.92 -18.56 -42.26
CA ASN A 2 -31.54 -18.63 -42.65
C ASN A 2 -30.64 -19.03 -41.52
N LYS A 3 -29.86 -20.05 -41.72
CA LYS A 3 -28.83 -20.46 -40.77
C LYS A 3 -27.84 -19.33 -40.52
N ARG A 4 -27.64 -18.47 -41.50
CA ARG A 4 -26.72 -17.34 -41.34
C ARG A 4 -27.20 -16.33 -40.33
N GLY A 5 -28.50 -16.03 -40.26
CA GLY A 5 -29.04 -15.14 -39.29
C GLY A 5 -28.94 -15.69 -37.87
N PHE A 6 -29.14 -17.01 -37.76
CA PHE A 6 -29.03 -17.67 -36.47
C PHE A 6 -27.60 -17.65 -35.94
N ILE A 7 -26.63 -17.91 -36.81
CA ILE A 7 -25.21 -17.88 -36.42
C ILE A 7 -24.76 -16.47 -36.03
N ALA A 8 -25.23 -15.47 -36.80
CA ALA A 8 -24.90 -14.08 -36.49
C ALA A 8 -25.47 -13.66 -35.16
N LEU A 9 -26.69 -14.07 -34.86
CA LEU A 9 -27.31 -13.78 -33.55
C LEU A 9 -26.57 -14.47 -32.44
N PHE A 10 -26.17 -15.70 -32.61
CA PHE A 10 -25.43 -16.47 -31.64
C PHE A 10 -24.06 -15.85 -31.39
N LEU A 11 -23.42 -15.38 -32.44
CA LEU A 11 -22.11 -14.72 -32.32
C LEU A 11 -22.22 -13.40 -31.59
N CYS A 12 -23.26 -12.63 -31.82
CA CYS A 12 -23.49 -11.39 -31.09
C CYS A 12 -23.71 -11.62 -29.60
N ILE A 13 -24.45 -12.66 -29.25
CA ILE A 13 -24.68 -13.03 -27.86
C ILE A 13 -23.37 -13.46 -27.19
N PHE A 14 -22.56 -14.20 -27.94
CA PHE A 14 -21.28 -14.65 -27.40
C PHE A 14 -20.31 -13.49 -27.18
N LEU A 15 -20.31 -12.51 -28.09
CA LEU A 15 -19.46 -11.33 -27.94
C LEU A 15 -19.87 -10.44 -26.78
N SER A 16 -21.15 -10.42 -26.45
CA SER A 16 -21.62 -9.57 -25.35
C SER A 16 -21.21 -10.09 -23.97
N THR A 17 -20.85 -11.37 -23.88
CA THR A 17 -20.43 -11.93 -22.59
C THR A 17 -18.99 -11.66 -22.26
N ILE A 18 -18.19 -11.19 -23.22
CA ILE A 18 -16.78 -10.91 -22.98
C ILE A 18 -16.57 -9.53 -22.37
N ALA A 19 -17.57 -8.67 -22.46
CA ALA A 19 -17.47 -7.31 -21.96
C ALA A 19 -17.57 -7.22 -20.43
N GLN A 20 -17.26 -8.32 -19.74
CA GLN A 20 -17.50 -8.34 -18.34
C GLN A 20 -16.31 -8.15 -17.51
N SER A 21 -16.48 -7.41 -16.52
CA SER A 21 -15.70 -7.35 -15.33
C SER A 21 -14.37 -6.71 -15.47
N VAL A 22 -14.42 -5.42 -15.50
CA VAL A 22 -13.29 -4.68 -14.95
C VAL A 22 -13.54 -4.60 -13.45
N ALA A 23 -12.96 -5.52 -12.71
CA ALA A 23 -13.01 -5.45 -11.28
C ALA A 23 -12.31 -4.15 -10.87
N ALA A 24 -12.96 -3.36 -10.04
CA ALA A 24 -12.34 -2.15 -9.51
C ALA A 24 -11.08 -2.56 -8.76
N GLN A 25 -9.93 -2.01 -9.15
CA GLN A 25 -8.68 -2.27 -8.48
C GLN A 25 -8.36 -1.12 -7.55
N PHE A 26 -8.06 -1.46 -6.32
CA PHE A 26 -7.66 -0.48 -5.32
C PHE A 26 -6.14 -0.46 -5.23
N THR A 27 -5.56 0.73 -5.21
CA THR A 27 -4.11 0.88 -5.22
C THR A 27 -3.69 1.98 -4.26
N ILE A 28 -2.63 1.70 -3.50
CA ILE A 28 -1.97 2.68 -2.65
C ILE A 28 -0.57 2.89 -3.19
N SER A 29 -0.16 4.14 -3.34
CA SER A 29 1.16 4.46 -3.87
C SER A 29 1.81 5.58 -3.08
N GLY A 30 3.10 5.77 -3.30
CA GLY A 30 3.86 6.82 -2.64
C GLY A 30 5.35 6.62 -2.82
N ILE A 31 6.12 7.41 -2.07
CA ILE A 31 7.58 7.34 -2.06
C ILE A 31 8.04 7.34 -0.61
N VAL A 32 8.92 6.41 -0.25
CA VAL A 32 9.50 6.38 1.08
C VAL A 32 10.87 7.05 1.05
N LYS A 33 11.10 7.95 1.99
CA LYS A 33 12.34 8.72 2.07
C LYS A 33 12.87 8.78 3.48
N ASP A 34 14.15 9.01 3.60
CA ASP A 34 14.79 9.29 4.87
C ASP A 34 14.41 10.70 5.33
N LYS A 35 13.99 10.85 6.58
CA LYS A 35 13.54 12.12 7.11
C LYS A 35 14.67 13.16 7.18
N ASN A 36 15.90 12.72 7.40
CA ASN A 36 17.03 13.64 7.60
C ASN A 36 17.57 14.21 6.31
N ASP A 37 17.82 13.35 5.31
CA ASP A 37 18.44 13.78 4.07
C ASP A 37 17.50 13.81 2.88
N ASN A 38 16.27 13.37 3.09
CA ASN A 38 15.21 13.35 2.07
C ASN A 38 15.53 12.47 0.87
N LEU A 39 16.44 11.51 1.04
CA LEU A 39 16.78 10.58 -0.02
C LEU A 39 15.82 9.39 -0.02
N PRO A 40 15.52 8.85 -1.21
CA PRO A 40 14.62 7.70 -1.28
C PRO A 40 15.25 6.48 -0.61
N LEU A 41 14.38 5.68 0.02
CA LEU A 41 14.78 4.47 0.71
C LEU A 41 14.30 3.24 -0.05
N PRO A 42 15.22 2.42 -0.56
CA PRO A 42 14.84 1.19 -1.25
C PRO A 42 14.53 0.08 -0.25
N GLN A 43 13.69 -0.84 -0.67
CA GLN A 43 13.40 -2.08 0.06
C GLN A 43 12.82 -1.89 1.46
N VAL A 44 12.08 -0.80 1.63
CA VAL A 44 11.29 -0.60 2.84
C VAL A 44 10.13 -1.56 2.80
N SER A 45 9.87 -2.24 3.90
CA SER A 45 8.74 -3.15 4.01
C SER A 45 7.47 -2.34 4.25
N ILE A 46 6.51 -2.48 3.36
CA ILE A 46 5.23 -1.81 3.46
C ILE A 46 4.18 -2.88 3.68
N ARG A 47 3.54 -2.87 4.84
CA ARG A 47 2.49 -3.81 5.20
C ARG A 47 1.19 -3.07 5.34
N LEU A 48 0.15 -3.61 4.74
CA LEU A 48 -1.19 -3.05 4.90
C LEU A 48 -1.94 -3.89 5.90
N LEU A 49 -2.44 -3.23 6.93
CA LEU A 49 -3.17 -3.86 8.02
C LEU A 49 -4.62 -3.37 8.00
N SER A 50 -5.53 -4.24 8.39
CA SER A 50 -6.91 -3.83 8.59
C SER A 50 -6.98 -2.86 9.76
N ALA A 51 -7.63 -1.72 9.58
CA ALA A 51 -7.77 -0.75 10.66
C ALA A 51 -8.62 -1.26 11.81
N LYS A 52 -9.45 -2.26 11.53
CA LYS A 52 -10.37 -2.78 12.53
C LYS A 52 -9.67 -3.63 13.59
N ASP A 53 -8.77 -4.51 13.18
CA ASP A 53 -8.17 -5.47 14.10
C ASP A 53 -6.66 -5.64 13.88
N SER A 54 -6.06 -4.82 13.05
CA SER A 54 -4.62 -4.83 12.74
C SER A 54 -4.13 -6.13 12.10
N THR A 55 -5.03 -6.90 11.50
CA THR A 55 -4.62 -8.12 10.79
C THR A 55 -3.95 -7.75 9.46
N PHE A 56 -3.00 -8.57 9.06
CA PHE A 56 -2.26 -8.38 7.82
C PHE A 56 -3.15 -8.63 6.60
N VAL A 57 -3.14 -7.73 5.65
CA VAL A 57 -3.91 -7.84 4.41
C VAL A 57 -2.99 -8.16 3.23
N THR A 58 -1.99 -7.33 3.00
CA THR A 58 -1.05 -7.51 1.90
C THR A 58 0.20 -6.66 2.15
N GLY A 59 1.24 -6.87 1.38
CA GLY A 59 2.47 -6.12 1.55
C GLY A 59 3.32 -6.09 0.30
N ILE A 60 4.29 -5.18 0.29
CA ILE A 60 5.23 -5.00 -0.80
C ILE A 60 6.49 -4.32 -0.25
N SER A 61 7.55 -4.29 -1.03
CA SER A 61 8.75 -3.53 -0.71
C SER A 61 8.90 -2.35 -1.66
N SER A 62 9.46 -1.25 -1.18
CA SER A 62 9.72 -0.10 -2.05
C SER A 62 10.81 -0.44 -3.07
N LYS A 63 10.76 0.23 -4.21
CA LYS A 63 11.74 0.05 -5.28
C LYS A 63 13.00 0.84 -4.98
N ASP A 64 14.01 0.71 -5.86
CA ASP A 64 15.30 1.37 -5.68
C ASP A 64 15.17 2.89 -5.56
N ASN A 65 14.17 3.46 -6.19
CA ASN A 65 13.91 4.90 -6.12
C ASN A 65 12.95 5.28 -4.98
N GLY A 66 12.68 4.35 -4.07
CA GLY A 66 11.80 4.59 -2.92
C GLY A 66 10.31 4.51 -3.23
N THR A 67 9.92 4.39 -4.48
CA THR A 67 8.50 4.35 -4.84
C THR A 67 7.89 2.99 -4.55
N PHE A 68 6.59 2.99 -4.30
CA PHE A 68 5.84 1.76 -4.12
C PHE A 68 4.44 1.90 -4.71
N SER A 69 3.89 0.79 -5.13
CA SER A 69 2.52 0.70 -5.61
C SER A 69 1.96 -0.63 -5.13
N LEU A 70 1.02 -0.55 -4.21
CA LEU A 70 0.46 -1.71 -3.53
C LEU A 70 -0.97 -1.93 -3.97
N LYS A 71 -1.27 -3.12 -4.46
CA LYS A 71 -2.62 -3.49 -4.86
C LYS A 71 -3.37 -4.02 -3.65
N VAL A 72 -4.60 -3.56 -3.48
CA VAL A 72 -5.44 -3.90 -2.34
C VAL A 72 -6.68 -4.64 -2.83
N PRO A 73 -7.05 -5.75 -2.20
CA PRO A 73 -8.15 -6.57 -2.72
C PRO A 73 -9.53 -5.94 -2.66
N LYS A 74 -9.77 -5.06 -1.71
CA LYS A 74 -11.10 -4.46 -1.59
C LYS A 74 -11.06 -3.12 -0.86
N ALA A 75 -12.15 -2.38 -0.96
CA ALA A 75 -12.32 -1.12 -0.26
C ALA A 75 -12.36 -1.35 1.26
N GLY A 76 -12.01 -0.33 2.00
CA GLY A 76 -12.05 -0.36 3.45
C GLY A 76 -11.09 0.62 4.07
N ASN A 77 -11.01 0.56 5.39
CA ASN A 77 -10.10 1.37 6.18
C ASN A 77 -8.90 0.51 6.56
N TYR A 78 -7.72 1.04 6.32
CA TYR A 78 -6.47 0.32 6.50
C TYR A 78 -5.45 1.18 7.21
N ILE A 79 -4.41 0.55 7.70
CA ILE A 79 -3.22 1.22 8.22
C ILE A 79 -2.02 0.68 7.44
N ALA A 80 -1.27 1.56 6.80
CA ALA A 80 -0.04 1.18 6.13
C ALA A 80 1.12 1.34 7.10
N ALA A 81 1.87 0.27 7.31
CA ALA A 81 3.02 0.25 8.20
C ALA A 81 4.30 0.17 7.36
N PHE A 82 5.18 1.14 7.54
CA PHE A 82 6.43 1.23 6.81
C PHE A 82 7.57 0.95 7.76
N SER A 83 8.31 -0.13 7.53
CA SER A 83 9.40 -0.51 8.41
C SER A 83 10.68 -0.81 7.61
N PHE A 84 11.79 -0.43 8.20
CA PHE A 84 13.10 -0.68 7.62
C PHE A 84 14.13 -0.75 8.75
N LEU A 85 15.14 -1.60 8.56
CA LEU A 85 16.14 -1.80 9.59
C LEU A 85 16.87 -0.48 9.88
N GLY A 86 16.95 -0.12 11.14
CA GLY A 86 17.59 1.12 11.55
C GLY A 86 16.66 2.32 11.60
N TYR A 87 15.38 2.14 11.28
CA TYR A 87 14.39 3.22 11.27
C TYR A 87 13.20 2.88 12.15
N ARG A 88 12.55 3.90 12.65
CA ARG A 88 11.30 3.73 13.37
C ARG A 88 10.19 3.41 12.37
N THR A 89 9.32 2.49 12.75
CA THR A 89 8.17 2.15 11.92
C THR A 89 7.20 3.32 11.86
N ALA A 90 6.78 3.69 10.66
CA ALA A 90 5.79 4.72 10.44
C ALA A 90 4.45 4.09 10.09
N TYR A 91 3.37 4.70 10.55
CA TYR A 91 2.01 4.22 10.31
C TYR A 91 1.19 5.32 9.64
N GLU A 92 0.49 4.98 8.59
CA GLU A 92 -0.38 5.91 7.88
C GLU A 92 -1.77 5.33 7.72
N PRO A 93 -2.82 6.02 8.17
CA PRO A 93 -4.16 5.56 7.90
C PRO A 93 -4.51 5.75 6.43
N VAL A 94 -5.16 4.78 5.85
CA VAL A 94 -5.55 4.80 4.43
C VAL A 94 -6.98 4.36 4.30
N GLN A 95 -7.76 5.15 3.59
CA GLN A 95 -9.14 4.84 3.31
C GLN A 95 -9.33 4.65 1.81
N LEU A 96 -9.88 3.51 1.42
CA LEU A 96 -10.16 3.19 0.03
C LEU A 96 -11.66 2.96 -0.14
N SER A 97 -12.22 3.56 -1.19
CA SER A 97 -13.63 3.41 -1.50
C SER A 97 -13.81 3.35 -3.01
N LYS A 98 -15.01 2.99 -3.45
CA LYS A 98 -15.30 2.97 -4.88
C LYS A 98 -15.14 4.36 -5.51
N GLY A 99 -15.39 5.41 -4.76
CA GLY A 99 -15.21 6.77 -5.22
C GLY A 99 -13.75 7.22 -5.21
N GLN A 100 -12.91 6.56 -4.41
CA GLN A 100 -11.47 6.82 -4.36
C GLN A 100 -10.72 5.50 -4.33
N PRO A 101 -10.63 4.82 -5.48
CA PRO A 101 -9.95 3.52 -5.53
C PRO A 101 -8.43 3.64 -5.52
N ARG A 102 -7.89 4.82 -5.73
CA ARG A 102 -6.45 5.04 -5.74
C ARG A 102 -6.11 6.11 -4.72
N ARG A 103 -5.12 5.80 -3.89
CA ARG A 103 -4.62 6.75 -2.90
C ARG A 103 -3.12 6.92 -3.09
N ASN A 104 -2.70 8.16 -3.32
CA ASN A 104 -1.29 8.51 -3.34
C ASN A 104 -0.97 9.13 -1.97
N LEU A 105 -0.14 8.45 -1.20
CA LEU A 105 0.23 8.90 0.14
C LEU A 105 1.32 9.98 0.11
N GLY A 106 1.90 10.24 -1.06
CA GLY A 106 2.96 11.22 -1.19
C GLY A 106 4.26 10.72 -0.57
N ASP A 107 4.96 11.61 0.08
CA ASP A 107 6.24 11.29 0.70
C ASP A 107 6.02 10.74 2.09
N ILE A 108 6.54 9.53 2.32
CA ILE A 108 6.54 8.91 3.64
C ILE A 108 7.95 9.03 4.19
N LEU A 109 8.09 9.74 5.30
CA LEU A 109 9.39 10.01 5.88
C LEU A 109 9.65 9.10 7.06
N LEU A 110 10.75 8.36 7.00
CA LEU A 110 11.17 7.47 8.09
C LEU A 110 12.30 8.11 8.88
N GLY A 111 12.12 8.13 10.20
CA GLY A 111 13.13 8.65 11.11
C GLY A 111 14.05 7.54 11.60
N SER A 112 15.32 7.87 11.78
CA SER A 112 16.31 6.91 12.23
C SER A 112 16.09 6.51 13.69
N ASN A 113 16.35 5.24 13.99
CA ASN A 113 16.33 4.75 15.35
C ASN A 113 17.53 5.20 16.17
N ASP A 114 18.58 5.70 15.52
CA ASP A 114 19.78 6.11 16.23
C ASP A 114 19.52 7.16 17.28
N VAL A 115 18.68 8.14 16.95
CA VAL A 115 18.31 9.17 17.91
C VAL A 115 17.54 8.57 19.08
N LEU A 116 16.64 7.66 18.78
CA LEU A 116 15.85 7.01 19.79
C LEU A 116 16.70 6.16 20.72
N LEU A 117 17.68 5.47 20.18
CA LEU A 117 18.59 4.66 20.98
C LEU A 117 19.43 5.52 21.92
N GLN A 118 19.88 6.66 21.47
CA GLN A 118 20.61 7.59 22.33
C GLN A 118 19.75 8.07 23.48
N GLU A 119 18.53 8.41 23.22
CA GLU A 119 17.59 8.82 24.26
C GLU A 119 17.35 7.69 25.24
N ALA A 120 17.20 6.48 24.75
CA ALA A 120 16.98 5.34 25.62
C ALA A 120 18.17 5.09 26.54
N VAL A 121 19.36 5.27 26.07
CA VAL A 121 20.54 5.10 26.87
C VAL A 121 20.61 6.13 27.97
N VAL A 122 20.28 7.38 27.68
CA VAL A 122 20.27 8.44 28.66
C VAL A 122 19.20 8.17 29.70
N VAL A 123 18.04 7.77 29.26
CA VAL A 123 16.97 7.46 30.20
C VAL A 123 17.30 6.22 31.02
N GLY A 124 17.99 5.28 30.42
CA GLY A 124 18.40 4.09 31.14
C GLY A 124 19.36 4.38 32.25
N LYS A 125 20.10 5.48 32.15
CA LYS A 125 20.92 5.85 33.22
C LYS A 125 20.17 6.52 34.30
N ALA A 126 19.27 7.34 33.92
CA ALA A 126 18.57 8.13 34.87
C ALA A 126 17.91 7.29 35.90
N PRO A 127 17.36 6.27 35.55
CA PRO A 127 16.62 5.62 36.52
C PRO A 127 17.33 4.77 37.41
N GLU A 128 18.19 4.68 37.29
CA GLU A 128 18.64 3.99 37.87
C GLU A 128 18.39 3.98 38.96
N VAL A 129 17.88 4.25 39.15
CA VAL A 129 17.41 4.20 40.13
C VAL A 129 17.20 3.58 40.83
#